data_904315689fe0380c1ba1d1d24e23732b
#
_entry.id   904315689fe0380c1ba1d1d24e23732b
#
_cell.length_a   1.000
_cell.length_b   1.000
_cell.length_c   1.000
_cell.angle_alpha   90.00
_cell.angle_beta   90.00
_cell.angle_gamma   90.00
#
_symmetry.space_group_name_H-M   'P 1'
#
loop_
_entity.id
_entity.type
_entity.pdbx_description
1 polymer ?
#
loop_
_entity_poly.entity_id
_entity_poly.type
_entity_poly.pdbx_seq_one_letter_code
_entity_poly.pdbx_strand_id
1 'polypeptide(L)'
;MASSSSKSFLDLISPDFAVLRGHPIPFGATPSWRGVNFSVYARHATAVSLVLFAPGEETPSAEFPLDPRYNRTGDVWHAFLRGLDPSVTWAWRAERDAEPGAPWHRYGRTLLLDPYARAITGAGEWGAEPTPGERTPWDRVRARRGVVYGKEFDWGFDQPIDRHLADSVIYELHVRSFTRHPSSGVEHPGTFRGVVEKIPYLVDLGVTAVELMPVTEFEENDNDRRDPVTGERLRNLWGYHPVSFFAPRSAYAAGRAPGAAVEEFREMVKALHEAGIEVILDMVFNHTGEGDEKGPTHSFRGLDNSTYYILDGEGRYANF
;
A
#
# COMPACT_ATOMS: atom_id res chain seq x y z
N MET A 1 -17.46 -1.91 25.77
CA MET A 1 -16.93 -0.89 24.85
C MET A 1 -15.87 -0.10 25.59
N ALA A 2 -14.61 -0.41 25.40
CA ALA A 2 -13.52 0.37 25.99
C ALA A 2 -13.36 1.63 25.11
N SER A 3 -13.54 2.80 25.70
CA SER A 3 -13.25 4.09 25.06
C SER A 3 -11.75 4.11 24.77
N SER A 4 -11.35 3.92 23.53
CA SER A 4 -9.97 4.22 23.12
C SER A 4 -9.84 5.75 23.19
N SER A 5 -9.20 6.25 24.24
CA SER A 5 -8.77 7.64 24.25
C SER A 5 -7.83 7.82 23.07
N SER A 6 -8.16 8.72 22.14
CA SER A 6 -7.26 9.06 21.04
C SER A 6 -5.95 9.58 21.64
N LYS A 7 -4.83 8.94 21.31
CA LYS A 7 -3.51 9.42 21.71
C LYS A 7 -3.24 10.74 20.98
N SER A 8 -2.86 11.78 21.71
CA SER A 8 -2.34 12.99 21.09
C SER A 8 -0.95 12.71 20.48
N PHE A 9 -0.48 13.58 19.56
CA PHE A 9 0.89 13.44 19.04
C PHE A 9 1.95 13.51 20.15
N LEU A 10 1.71 14.27 21.21
CA LEU A 10 2.62 14.38 22.36
C LEU A 10 2.78 13.05 23.11
N ASP A 11 1.77 12.19 23.08
CA ASP A 11 1.83 10.86 23.69
C ASP A 11 2.64 9.86 22.84
N LEU A 12 3.01 10.24 21.62
CA LEU A 12 3.74 9.40 20.65
C LEU A 12 5.20 9.80 20.49
N ILE A 13 5.67 10.73 21.28
CA ILE A 13 7.06 11.17 21.27
C ILE A 13 7.69 11.06 22.67
N SER A 14 8.94 10.64 22.71
CA SER A 14 9.71 10.63 23.96
C SER A 14 10.23 12.05 24.32
N PRO A 15 10.63 12.28 25.58
CA PRO A 15 11.18 13.60 25.99
C PRO A 15 12.42 14.06 25.21
N ASP A 16 13.16 13.14 24.61
CA ASP A 16 14.34 13.41 23.79
C ASP A 16 14.01 13.44 22.27
N PHE A 17 12.74 13.62 21.92
CA PHE A 17 12.31 13.71 20.52
C PHE A 17 13.11 14.76 19.76
N ALA A 18 13.57 14.37 18.57
CA ALA A 18 14.27 15.26 17.66
C ALA A 18 14.14 14.81 16.20
N VAL A 19 14.03 15.77 15.31
CA VAL A 19 14.13 15.54 13.86
C VAL A 19 15.59 15.65 13.45
N LEU A 20 16.16 14.54 13.00
CA LEU A 20 17.56 14.43 12.59
C LEU A 20 17.65 14.18 11.08
N ARG A 21 18.87 14.27 10.54
CA ARG A 21 19.11 14.08 9.12
C ARG A 21 18.56 12.77 8.57
N GLY A 22 18.77 11.65 9.27
CA GLY A 22 18.39 10.33 8.78
C GLY A 22 19.29 9.81 7.65
N HIS A 23 18.81 8.73 7.02
CA HIS A 23 19.52 8.01 5.95
C HIS A 23 18.68 7.95 4.68
N PRO A 24 19.30 8.08 3.48
CA PRO A 24 18.57 8.08 2.21
C PRO A 24 18.03 6.71 1.81
N ILE A 25 18.55 5.63 2.37
CA ILE A 25 18.16 4.24 2.12
C ILE A 25 18.04 3.46 3.42
N PRO A 26 17.14 2.44 3.47
CA PRO A 26 16.15 2.08 2.47
C PRO A 26 15.02 3.12 2.35
N PHE A 27 14.31 3.13 1.22
CA PHE A 27 13.12 3.96 1.03
C PHE A 27 11.96 3.50 1.92
N GLY A 28 10.98 4.40 2.14
CA GLY A 28 9.87 4.16 3.03
C GLY A 28 10.21 4.49 4.49
N ALA A 29 9.50 3.86 5.43
CA ALA A 29 9.74 4.00 6.86
C ALA A 29 10.48 2.78 7.41
N THR A 30 11.56 3.04 8.14
CA THR A 30 12.39 2.02 8.80
C THR A 30 12.43 2.28 10.30
N PRO A 31 11.68 1.52 11.10
CA PRO A 31 11.71 1.65 12.55
C PRO A 31 12.98 1.07 13.15
N SER A 32 13.37 1.63 14.27
CA SER A 32 14.44 1.16 15.14
C SER A 32 14.06 1.42 16.60
N TRP A 33 14.85 0.89 17.55
CA TRP A 33 14.62 1.16 18.97
C TRP A 33 14.80 2.65 19.37
N ARG A 34 15.43 3.46 18.51
CA ARG A 34 15.64 4.90 18.73
C ARG A 34 14.59 5.79 18.10
N GLY A 35 13.75 5.27 17.22
CA GLY A 35 12.80 6.05 16.42
C GLY A 35 12.64 5.50 15.00
N VAL A 36 12.20 6.33 14.08
CA VAL A 36 11.86 5.91 12.71
C VAL A 36 12.61 6.77 11.69
N ASN A 37 13.23 6.11 10.72
CA ASN A 37 13.79 6.77 9.54
C ASN A 37 12.76 6.76 8.41
N PHE A 38 12.53 7.91 7.80
CA PHE A 38 11.67 8.08 6.64
C PHE A 38 12.50 8.52 5.45
N SER A 39 12.25 7.96 4.27
CA SER A 39 13.01 8.28 3.06
C SER A 39 12.14 8.12 1.83
N VAL A 40 12.19 9.12 0.93
CA VAL A 40 11.43 9.14 -0.33
C VAL A 40 12.25 9.77 -1.45
N TYR A 41 12.12 9.21 -2.64
CA TYR A 41 12.69 9.80 -3.85
C TYR A 41 11.78 10.89 -4.40
N ALA A 42 12.30 12.10 -4.61
CA ALA A 42 11.58 13.20 -5.23
C ALA A 42 12.61 14.20 -5.82
N ARG A 43 13.12 13.90 -7.01
CA ARG A 43 14.19 14.64 -7.67
C ARG A 43 13.83 16.09 -7.93
N HIS A 44 12.64 16.32 -8.49
CA HIS A 44 12.20 17.64 -8.94
C HIS A 44 11.42 18.42 -7.86
N ALA A 45 11.25 17.85 -6.66
CA ALA A 45 10.63 18.56 -5.55
C ALA A 45 11.53 19.71 -5.06
N THR A 46 10.95 20.88 -4.90
CA THR A 46 11.60 22.07 -4.30
C THR A 46 11.43 22.09 -2.78
N ALA A 47 10.34 21.50 -2.28
CA ALA A 47 10.09 21.27 -0.86
C ALA A 47 9.38 19.93 -0.63
N VAL A 48 9.70 19.26 0.46
CA VAL A 48 9.04 18.03 0.92
C VAL A 48 8.76 18.15 2.39
N SER A 49 7.55 17.76 2.80
CA SER A 49 7.16 17.64 4.21
C SER A 49 6.77 16.19 4.53
N LEU A 50 7.24 15.71 5.68
CA LEU A 50 6.74 14.48 6.30
C LEU A 50 5.51 14.81 7.14
N VAL A 51 4.40 14.15 6.87
CA VAL A 51 3.13 14.35 7.57
C VAL A 51 2.81 13.12 8.40
N LEU A 52 2.61 13.29 9.70
CA LEU A 52 2.32 12.21 10.65
C LEU A 52 0.89 12.30 11.18
N PHE A 53 0.33 11.14 11.47
CA PHE A 53 -1.00 10.99 12.03
C PHE A 53 -0.95 10.07 13.24
N ALA A 54 -1.59 10.47 14.31
CA ALA A 54 -1.79 9.60 15.47
C ALA A 54 -2.74 8.43 15.12
N PRO A 55 -2.67 7.32 15.86
CA PRO A 55 -3.54 6.17 15.63
C PRO A 55 -5.02 6.55 15.68
N GLY A 56 -5.75 6.22 14.62
CA GLY A 56 -7.19 6.52 14.49
C GLY A 56 -7.54 7.94 14.03
N GLU A 57 -6.56 8.85 13.95
CA GLU A 57 -6.81 10.22 13.49
C GLU A 57 -6.79 10.31 11.95
N GLU A 58 -7.74 11.08 11.41
CA GLU A 58 -7.80 11.35 9.96
C GLU A 58 -7.13 12.68 9.59
N THR A 59 -6.99 13.57 10.54
CA THR A 59 -6.31 14.87 10.38
C THR A 59 -4.82 14.74 10.74
N PRO A 60 -3.92 15.47 10.06
CA PRO A 60 -2.51 15.50 10.42
C PRO A 60 -2.30 15.91 11.88
N SER A 61 -1.53 15.12 12.63
CA SER A 61 -1.16 15.41 14.01
C SER A 61 0.13 16.21 14.10
N ALA A 62 1.01 16.04 13.11
CA ALA A 62 2.23 16.83 12.96
C ALA A 62 2.70 16.88 11.50
N GLU A 63 3.37 17.93 11.13
CA GLU A 63 3.99 18.09 9.82
C GLU A 63 5.41 18.66 9.99
N PHE A 64 6.37 18.02 9.33
CA PHE A 64 7.79 18.36 9.39
C PHE A 64 8.29 18.76 8.00
N PRO A 65 8.39 20.06 7.68
CA PRO A 65 9.09 20.50 6.50
C PRO A 65 10.56 20.06 6.55
N LEU A 66 11.07 19.47 5.49
CA LEU A 66 12.43 18.99 5.41
C LEU A 66 13.34 20.08 4.85
N ASP A 67 14.47 20.31 5.52
CA ASP A 67 15.50 21.24 5.02
C ASP A 67 16.27 20.57 3.85
N PRO A 68 16.22 21.13 2.62
CA PRO A 68 16.91 20.54 1.47
C PRO A 68 18.43 20.50 1.61
N ARG A 69 19.03 21.27 2.51
CA ARG A 69 20.46 21.24 2.79
C ARG A 69 20.86 20.16 3.78
N TYR A 70 19.93 19.75 4.65
CA TYR A 70 20.19 18.81 5.73
C TYR A 70 19.50 17.46 5.52
N ASN A 71 18.25 17.47 5.04
CA ASN A 71 17.40 16.30 4.90
C ASN A 71 17.34 15.75 3.47
N ARG A 72 18.32 16.09 2.63
CA ARG A 72 18.40 15.61 1.25
C ARG A 72 19.79 15.07 0.93
N THR A 73 19.84 13.97 0.20
CA THR A 73 21.07 13.41 -0.36
C THR A 73 20.81 13.04 -1.82
N GLY A 74 21.43 13.79 -2.74
CA GLY A 74 21.07 13.70 -4.16
C GLY A 74 19.60 14.04 -4.37
N ASP A 75 18.83 13.08 -4.90
CA ASP A 75 17.41 13.24 -5.21
C ASP A 75 16.49 12.66 -4.12
N VAL A 76 17.06 12.19 -3.03
CA VAL A 76 16.33 11.50 -1.95
C VAL A 76 16.17 12.40 -0.74
N TRP A 77 14.93 12.58 -0.29
CA TRP A 77 14.58 13.30 0.92
C TRP A 77 14.42 12.32 2.07
N HIS A 78 14.99 12.64 3.23
CA HIS A 78 14.98 11.72 4.36
C HIS A 78 15.08 12.46 5.70
N ALA A 79 14.50 11.85 6.74
CA ALA A 79 14.60 12.32 8.12
C ALA A 79 14.55 11.13 9.08
N PHE A 80 15.31 11.24 10.17
CA PHE A 80 15.18 10.33 11.29
C PHE A 80 14.51 11.04 12.46
N LEU A 81 13.34 10.54 12.87
CA LEU A 81 12.60 11.05 14.00
C LEU A 81 12.95 10.21 15.24
N ARG A 82 13.91 10.71 16.01
CA ARG A 82 14.32 10.07 17.26
C ARG A 82 13.20 10.17 18.28
N GLY A 83 12.95 9.08 19.01
CA GLY A 83 11.93 9.03 20.06
C GLY A 83 10.49 9.00 19.54
N LEU A 84 10.26 8.76 18.25
CA LEU A 84 8.93 8.59 17.69
C LEU A 84 8.41 7.17 17.92
N ASP A 85 7.19 7.05 18.43
CA ASP A 85 6.45 5.78 18.54
C ASP A 85 6.07 5.31 17.12
N PRO A 86 6.38 4.06 16.73
CA PRO A 86 6.08 3.53 15.41
C PRO A 86 4.58 3.27 15.15
N SER A 87 3.70 3.48 16.11
CA SER A 87 2.24 3.35 15.90
C SER A 87 1.63 4.44 15.04
N VAL A 88 2.39 5.48 14.69
CA VAL A 88 1.98 6.53 13.75
C VAL A 88 1.75 5.98 12.35
N THR A 89 0.91 6.67 11.59
CA THR A 89 0.86 6.54 10.13
C THR A 89 1.42 7.79 9.47
N TRP A 90 1.88 7.68 8.23
CA TRP A 90 2.51 8.82 7.57
C TRP A 90 2.10 8.98 6.12
N ALA A 91 2.28 10.21 5.62
CA ALA A 91 2.21 10.57 4.22
C ALA A 91 3.26 11.63 3.91
N TRP A 92 3.42 11.96 2.65
CA TRP A 92 4.28 13.04 2.17
C TRP A 92 3.46 14.19 1.61
N ARG A 93 4.03 15.38 1.62
CA ARG A 93 3.67 16.48 0.74
C ARG A 93 4.91 16.89 -0.03
N ALA A 94 4.75 17.13 -1.32
CA ALA A 94 5.82 17.59 -2.18
C ALA A 94 5.36 18.83 -2.94
N GLU A 95 6.20 19.84 -3.00
CA GLU A 95 6.02 21.05 -3.82
C GLU A 95 7.08 21.06 -4.90
N ARG A 96 6.73 21.59 -6.04
CA ARG A 96 7.67 21.88 -7.12
C ARG A 96 7.19 23.06 -7.93
N ASP A 97 8.14 23.71 -8.58
CA ASP A 97 7.83 24.77 -9.53
C ASP A 97 6.99 24.20 -10.67
N ALA A 98 6.04 24.99 -11.16
CA ALA A 98 5.23 24.58 -12.29
C ALA A 98 6.13 24.39 -13.51
N GLU A 99 6.20 23.17 -14.03
CA GLU A 99 6.82 22.95 -15.34
C GLU A 99 5.97 23.66 -16.41
N PRO A 100 6.61 24.39 -17.34
CA PRO A 100 5.89 25.02 -18.44
C PRO A 100 5.09 23.98 -19.23
N GLY A 101 3.79 24.15 -19.33
CA GLY A 101 2.90 23.27 -20.08
C GLY A 101 2.18 22.18 -19.29
N ALA A 102 2.45 22.06 -17.99
CA ALA A 102 1.80 21.06 -17.13
C ALA A 102 0.97 21.71 -16.01
N PRO A 103 -0.26 22.20 -16.29
CA PRO A 103 -1.09 22.96 -15.35
C PRO A 103 -1.58 22.15 -14.14
N TRP A 104 -1.45 20.85 -14.15
CA TRP A 104 -1.94 19.88 -13.15
C TRP A 104 -0.91 19.51 -12.08
N HIS A 105 0.27 20.12 -12.06
CA HIS A 105 1.36 19.79 -11.14
C HIS A 105 1.44 20.64 -9.86
N ARG A 106 0.35 21.23 -9.41
CA ARG A 106 0.30 21.98 -8.13
C ARG A 106 -0.19 21.10 -7.00
N TYR A 107 0.70 20.30 -6.42
CA TYR A 107 0.33 19.29 -5.41
C TYR A 107 0.53 19.68 -3.95
N GLY A 108 1.06 20.84 -3.64
CA GLY A 108 1.53 21.25 -2.30
C GLY A 108 0.58 21.02 -1.12
N ARG A 109 -0.70 20.73 -1.36
CA ARG A 109 -1.66 20.38 -0.30
C ARG A 109 -2.08 18.91 -0.30
N THR A 110 -1.75 18.16 -1.35
CA THR A 110 -2.15 16.76 -1.49
C THR A 110 -1.30 15.88 -0.59
N LEU A 111 -1.96 15.01 0.15
CA LEU A 111 -1.28 13.94 0.89
C LEU A 111 -0.90 12.83 -0.08
N LEU A 112 0.37 12.49 -0.13
CA LEU A 112 0.94 11.51 -1.03
C LEU A 112 1.34 10.26 -0.25
N LEU A 113 0.84 9.12 -0.68
CA LEU A 113 1.28 7.82 -0.17
C LEU A 113 2.74 7.59 -0.56
N ASP A 114 3.51 7.05 0.37
CA ASP A 114 4.87 6.61 0.09
C ASP A 114 4.87 5.41 -0.87
N PRO A 115 5.54 5.50 -2.03
CA PRO A 115 5.61 4.39 -3.00
C PRO A 115 6.23 3.11 -2.44
N TYR A 116 7.04 3.23 -1.39
CA TYR A 116 7.79 2.14 -0.77
C TYR A 116 7.20 1.71 0.58
N ALA A 117 5.99 2.17 0.91
CA ALA A 117 5.29 1.71 2.11
C ALA A 117 5.01 0.20 2.01
N ARG A 118 5.50 -0.56 2.99
CA ARG A 118 5.33 -2.02 3.07
C ARG A 118 4.00 -2.44 3.68
N ALA A 119 3.37 -1.54 4.41
CA ALA A 119 2.03 -1.65 4.94
C ALA A 119 1.36 -0.28 4.85
N ILE A 120 0.07 -0.27 4.57
CA ILE A 120 -0.69 0.97 4.41
C ILE A 120 -2.01 0.88 5.16
N THR A 121 -2.59 2.06 5.47
CA THR A 121 -3.96 2.11 5.94
C THR A 121 -4.87 1.67 4.79
N GLY A 122 -5.75 0.70 5.09
CA GLY A 122 -6.53 0.09 4.05
C GLY A 122 -7.72 0.89 3.59
N ALA A 123 -8.31 0.41 2.52
CA ALA A 123 -9.65 0.79 2.09
C ALA A 123 -10.73 0.37 3.10
N GLY A 124 -10.36 -0.25 4.23
CA GLY A 124 -11.30 -0.80 5.19
C GLY A 124 -11.91 -2.12 4.70
N GLU A 125 -13.21 -2.25 4.82
CA GLU A 125 -13.91 -3.44 4.36
C GLU A 125 -14.16 -3.36 2.85
N TRP A 126 -14.04 -4.51 2.19
CA TRP A 126 -14.44 -4.65 0.80
C TRP A 126 -15.90 -4.20 0.62
N GLY A 127 -16.09 -3.32 -0.31
CA GLY A 127 -17.40 -2.82 -0.65
C GLY A 127 -17.90 -1.68 0.24
N ALA A 128 -17.05 -1.12 1.10
CA ALA A 128 -17.40 0.11 1.80
C ALA A 128 -17.70 1.21 0.78
N GLU A 129 -18.90 1.81 0.90
CA GLU A 129 -19.28 2.93 0.05
C GLU A 129 -18.44 4.16 0.38
N PRO A 130 -18.09 4.96 -0.62
CA PRO A 130 -17.46 6.26 -0.41
C PRO A 130 -18.32 7.18 0.44
N THR A 131 -17.71 8.13 1.13
CA THR A 131 -18.43 9.11 1.94
C THR A 131 -19.41 9.92 1.08
N PRO A 132 -20.66 10.08 1.48
CA PRO A 132 -21.63 10.88 0.74
C PRO A 132 -21.16 12.34 0.54
N GLY A 133 -21.34 12.87 -0.67
CA GLY A 133 -21.01 14.26 -1.00
C GLY A 133 -19.73 14.45 -1.83
N GLU A 134 -19.02 13.40 -2.15
CA GLU A 134 -17.84 13.44 -3.02
C GLU A 134 -18.23 13.64 -4.49
N ARG A 135 -17.55 14.57 -5.16
CA ARG A 135 -17.97 15.09 -6.49
C ARG A 135 -17.45 14.29 -7.66
N THR A 136 -16.36 13.55 -7.50
CA THR A 136 -15.73 12.75 -8.55
C THR A 136 -15.41 11.34 -8.05
N PRO A 137 -15.23 10.34 -8.93
CA PRO A 137 -14.74 9.02 -8.53
C PRO A 137 -13.44 9.08 -7.73
N TRP A 138 -12.62 10.08 -8.02
CA TRP A 138 -11.29 10.28 -7.46
C TRP A 138 -11.32 10.92 -6.07
N ASP A 139 -12.37 11.70 -5.74
CA ASP A 139 -12.57 12.23 -4.38
C ASP A 139 -12.92 11.12 -3.37
N ARG A 140 -13.27 9.94 -3.89
CA ARG A 140 -13.62 8.74 -3.11
C ARG A 140 -12.41 7.89 -2.75
N VAL A 141 -11.28 8.13 -3.39
CA VAL A 141 -10.03 7.47 -3.02
C VAL A 141 -9.60 8.02 -1.67
N ARG A 142 -9.88 7.27 -0.61
CA ARG A 142 -9.40 7.65 0.73
C ARG A 142 -7.90 7.83 0.66
N ALA A 143 -7.40 8.94 1.19
CA ALA A 143 -5.98 9.19 1.32
C ALA A 143 -5.36 8.05 2.15
N ARG A 144 -4.74 7.08 1.47
CA ARG A 144 -4.02 6.00 2.14
C ARG A 144 -2.73 6.55 2.72
N ARG A 145 -2.33 5.99 3.83
CA ARG A 145 -1.12 6.40 4.56
C ARG A 145 -0.24 5.19 4.80
N GLY A 146 1.06 5.40 4.83
CA GLY A 146 2.00 4.37 5.23
C GLY A 146 1.78 3.98 6.69
N VAL A 147 1.94 2.70 7.00
CA VAL A 147 1.99 2.14 8.35
C VAL A 147 3.42 1.76 8.64
N VAL A 148 4.02 2.30 9.71
CA VAL A 148 5.39 1.96 10.10
C VAL A 148 5.44 0.48 10.44
N TYR A 149 6.08 -0.29 9.56
CA TYR A 149 6.16 -1.74 9.66
C TYR A 149 7.62 -2.19 9.61
N GLY A 150 8.07 -2.82 10.67
CA GLY A 150 9.45 -3.30 10.79
C GLY A 150 9.55 -4.61 11.54
N LYS A 151 8.41 -5.30 11.72
CA LYS A 151 8.41 -6.61 12.37
C LYS A 151 9.10 -7.63 11.46
N GLU A 152 10.12 -8.27 11.99
CA GLU A 152 10.71 -9.44 11.35
C GLU A 152 9.71 -10.59 11.37
N PHE A 153 9.70 -11.37 10.30
CA PHE A 153 8.85 -12.55 10.19
C PHE A 153 9.73 -13.80 10.30
N ASP A 154 9.32 -14.70 11.16
CA ASP A 154 10.02 -15.98 11.32
C ASP A 154 9.60 -16.96 10.23
N TRP A 155 10.42 -17.05 9.19
CA TRP A 155 10.26 -18.03 8.12
C TRP A 155 10.61 -19.46 8.58
N GLY A 156 11.28 -19.62 9.72
CA GLY A 156 11.74 -20.92 10.20
C GLY A 156 12.75 -21.56 9.23
N PHE A 157 12.42 -22.76 8.76
CA PHE A 157 13.24 -23.50 7.80
C PHE A 157 12.69 -23.41 6.37
N ASP A 158 11.87 -22.41 6.07
CA ASP A 158 11.32 -22.21 4.73
C ASP A 158 12.46 -22.04 3.69
N GLN A 159 12.37 -22.78 2.61
CA GLN A 159 13.32 -22.77 1.50
C GLN A 159 12.57 -22.82 0.17
N PRO A 160 13.14 -22.28 -0.92
CA PRO A 160 12.57 -22.44 -2.25
C PRO A 160 12.32 -23.92 -2.57
N ILE A 161 11.13 -24.21 -3.07
CA ILE A 161 10.72 -25.59 -3.45
C ILE A 161 11.44 -26.00 -4.73
N ASP A 162 11.69 -25.05 -5.64
CA ASP A 162 12.40 -25.20 -6.92
C ASP A 162 11.87 -26.38 -7.77
N ARG A 163 10.56 -26.53 -7.86
CA ARG A 163 9.93 -27.54 -8.70
C ARG A 163 10.20 -27.27 -10.18
N HIS A 164 10.56 -28.31 -10.93
CA HIS A 164 10.72 -28.16 -12.37
C HIS A 164 9.38 -27.81 -13.03
N LEU A 165 9.37 -26.81 -13.93
CA LEU A 165 8.13 -26.30 -14.54
C LEU A 165 7.31 -27.40 -15.26
N ALA A 166 7.99 -28.39 -15.87
CA ALA A 166 7.31 -29.51 -16.54
C ALA A 166 6.53 -30.43 -15.57
N ASP A 167 6.83 -30.38 -14.27
CA ASP A 167 6.18 -31.16 -13.22
C ASP A 167 5.18 -30.32 -12.40
N SER A 168 4.93 -29.07 -12.85
CA SER A 168 4.08 -28.13 -12.14
C SER A 168 2.62 -28.19 -12.60
N VAL A 169 1.71 -28.18 -11.65
CA VAL A 169 0.28 -27.96 -11.84
C VAL A 169 -0.05 -26.61 -11.21
N ILE A 170 -0.19 -25.58 -12.04
CA ILE A 170 -0.43 -24.21 -11.60
C ILE A 170 -1.94 -23.96 -11.51
N TYR A 171 -2.38 -23.44 -10.37
CA TYR A 171 -3.76 -23.05 -10.12
C TYR A 171 -3.84 -21.54 -9.92
N GLU A 172 -4.38 -20.82 -10.91
CA GLU A 172 -4.64 -19.40 -10.77
C GLU A 172 -5.84 -19.17 -9.85
N LEU A 173 -5.68 -18.31 -8.84
CA LEU A 173 -6.76 -17.96 -7.92
C LEU A 173 -6.75 -16.48 -7.53
N HIS A 174 -7.94 -15.97 -7.30
CA HIS A 174 -8.15 -14.66 -6.70
C HIS A 174 -8.47 -14.84 -5.21
N VAL A 175 -7.65 -14.30 -4.30
CA VAL A 175 -7.72 -14.51 -2.85
C VAL A 175 -9.16 -14.37 -2.33
N ARG A 176 -9.84 -13.27 -2.67
CA ARG A 176 -11.20 -13.04 -2.20
C ARG A 176 -12.21 -14.02 -2.82
N SER A 177 -12.20 -14.18 -4.14
CA SER A 177 -13.23 -14.98 -4.84
C SER A 177 -13.13 -16.46 -4.53
N PHE A 178 -11.93 -16.97 -4.26
CA PHE A 178 -11.67 -18.37 -4.01
C PHE A 178 -12.46 -18.93 -2.79
N THR A 179 -12.60 -18.11 -1.75
CA THR A 179 -13.24 -18.57 -0.50
C THR A 179 -14.46 -17.77 -0.08
N ARG A 180 -14.88 -16.74 -0.84
CA ARG A 180 -15.94 -15.83 -0.42
C ARG A 180 -17.33 -16.48 -0.35
N HIS A 181 -17.61 -17.44 -1.22
CA HIS A 181 -18.92 -18.09 -1.23
C HIS A 181 -19.08 -19.01 0.00
N PRO A 182 -20.26 -19.08 0.63
CA PRO A 182 -20.49 -19.91 1.82
C PRO A 182 -20.17 -21.39 1.65
N SER A 183 -20.27 -21.93 0.41
CA SER A 183 -19.91 -23.31 0.12
C SER A 183 -18.42 -23.61 0.31
N SER A 184 -17.58 -22.60 0.47
CA SER A 184 -16.17 -22.80 0.80
C SER A 184 -16.00 -23.43 2.19
N GLY A 185 -16.91 -23.16 3.12
CA GLY A 185 -16.89 -23.69 4.49
C GLY A 185 -15.73 -23.21 5.35
N VAL A 186 -15.06 -22.11 4.97
CA VAL A 186 -13.93 -21.53 5.73
C VAL A 186 -14.42 -20.55 6.80
N GLU A 187 -13.64 -20.39 7.85
CA GLU A 187 -13.91 -19.45 8.94
C GLU A 187 -13.63 -17.99 8.51
N HIS A 188 -12.61 -17.78 7.63
CA HIS A 188 -12.18 -16.47 7.20
C HIS A 188 -12.39 -16.24 5.67
N PRO A 189 -13.65 -16.16 5.20
CA PRO A 189 -13.94 -16.13 3.77
C PRO A 189 -13.42 -14.86 3.08
N GLY A 190 -12.72 -15.04 1.94
CA GLY A 190 -12.21 -13.97 1.12
C GLY A 190 -10.93 -13.32 1.63
N THR A 191 -10.16 -14.00 2.46
CA THR A 191 -8.92 -13.52 3.09
C THR A 191 -7.74 -14.45 2.84
N PHE A 192 -6.52 -13.98 3.16
CA PHE A 192 -5.31 -14.81 3.14
C PHE A 192 -5.46 -16.04 4.05
N ARG A 193 -6.05 -15.89 5.23
CA ARG A 193 -6.35 -17.02 6.12
C ARG A 193 -7.31 -18.02 5.50
N GLY A 194 -8.33 -17.54 4.78
CA GLY A 194 -9.25 -18.41 4.06
C GLY A 194 -8.55 -19.25 2.99
N VAL A 195 -7.51 -18.74 2.34
CA VAL A 195 -6.66 -19.52 1.43
C VAL A 195 -5.90 -20.60 2.20
N VAL A 196 -5.31 -20.27 3.36
CA VAL A 196 -4.64 -21.25 4.23
C VAL A 196 -5.59 -22.41 4.61
N GLU A 197 -6.83 -22.10 4.98
CA GLU A 197 -7.84 -23.13 5.32
C GLU A 197 -8.17 -24.07 4.14
N LYS A 198 -7.89 -23.64 2.90
CA LYS A 198 -8.09 -24.42 1.68
C LYS A 198 -6.86 -25.18 1.17
N ILE A 199 -5.74 -25.11 1.87
CA ILE A 199 -4.53 -25.88 1.50
C ILE A 199 -4.81 -27.37 1.37
N PRO A 200 -5.55 -28.06 2.27
CA PRO A 200 -5.87 -29.47 2.09
C PRO A 200 -6.61 -29.77 0.79
N TYR A 201 -7.53 -28.89 0.37
CA TYR A 201 -8.24 -29.01 -0.91
C TYR A 201 -7.28 -28.87 -2.10
N LEU A 202 -6.35 -27.91 -2.06
CA LEU A 202 -5.36 -27.71 -3.14
C LEU A 202 -4.41 -28.91 -3.26
N VAL A 203 -3.99 -29.48 -2.14
CA VAL A 203 -3.17 -30.70 -2.09
C VAL A 203 -3.93 -31.90 -2.66
N ASP A 204 -5.19 -32.11 -2.27
CA ASP A 204 -6.04 -33.20 -2.78
C ASP A 204 -6.30 -33.08 -4.29
N LEU A 205 -6.39 -31.85 -4.79
CA LEU A 205 -6.52 -31.55 -6.23
C LEU A 205 -5.21 -31.80 -7.01
N GLY A 206 -4.09 -31.95 -6.33
CA GLY A 206 -2.77 -32.14 -6.95
C GLY A 206 -2.10 -30.85 -7.43
N VAL A 207 -2.51 -29.69 -6.90
CA VAL A 207 -1.89 -28.39 -7.20
C VAL A 207 -0.49 -28.35 -6.60
N THR A 208 0.47 -27.89 -7.38
CA THR A 208 1.88 -27.73 -6.96
C THR A 208 2.34 -26.29 -6.90
N ALA A 209 1.61 -25.38 -7.52
CA ALA A 209 1.82 -23.95 -7.44
C ALA A 209 0.49 -23.20 -7.50
N VAL A 210 0.34 -22.16 -6.70
CA VAL A 210 -0.77 -21.20 -6.83
C VAL A 210 -0.24 -19.92 -7.48
N GLU A 211 -0.93 -19.47 -8.52
CA GLU A 211 -0.73 -18.15 -9.11
C GLU A 211 -1.77 -17.20 -8.53
N LEU A 212 -1.33 -16.26 -7.73
CA LEU A 212 -2.21 -15.31 -7.07
C LEU A 212 -2.43 -14.10 -8.00
N MET A 213 -3.68 -13.89 -8.44
CA MET A 213 -4.10 -12.63 -9.03
C MET A 213 -3.73 -11.48 -8.08
N PRO A 214 -3.65 -10.22 -8.52
CA PRO A 214 -3.01 -9.15 -7.77
C PRO A 214 -3.37 -9.10 -6.29
N VAL A 215 -2.35 -9.20 -5.45
CA VAL A 215 -2.45 -9.17 -3.99
C VAL A 215 -1.97 -7.84 -3.39
N THR A 216 -1.47 -6.93 -4.20
CA THR A 216 -1.08 -5.58 -3.80
C THR A 216 -2.30 -4.68 -3.62
N GLU A 217 -2.15 -3.59 -2.87
CA GLU A 217 -3.26 -2.67 -2.63
C GLU A 217 -3.74 -1.97 -3.90
N PHE A 218 -5.04 -1.99 -4.11
CA PHE A 218 -5.75 -1.31 -5.20
C PHE A 218 -7.06 -0.68 -4.69
N GLU A 219 -7.71 0.16 -5.51
CA GLU A 219 -8.99 0.76 -5.19
C GLU A 219 -10.12 0.04 -5.92
N GLU A 220 -11.06 -0.55 -5.17
CA GLU A 220 -12.19 -1.24 -5.78
C GLU A 220 -13.26 -0.30 -6.35
N ASN A 221 -13.28 0.94 -5.91
CA ASN A 221 -14.28 1.94 -6.32
C ASN A 221 -13.78 2.89 -7.42
N ASP A 222 -12.71 2.53 -8.13
CA ASP A 222 -12.02 3.36 -9.12
C ASP A 222 -12.74 3.50 -10.46
N ASN A 223 -13.99 3.08 -10.56
CA ASN A 223 -14.78 3.20 -11.78
C ASN A 223 -16.22 3.68 -11.50
N ASP A 224 -16.87 4.22 -12.55
CA ASP A 224 -18.25 4.71 -12.50
C ASP A 224 -19.26 3.76 -13.14
N ARG A 225 -18.81 2.59 -13.58
CA ARG A 225 -19.69 1.62 -14.24
C ARG A 225 -20.72 1.07 -13.25
N ARG A 226 -21.93 0.84 -13.78
CA ARG A 226 -23.03 0.25 -13.03
C ARG A 226 -23.54 -0.99 -13.72
N ASP A 227 -24.00 -1.93 -12.92
CA ASP A 227 -24.74 -3.08 -13.41
C ASP A 227 -26.02 -2.58 -14.10
N PRO A 228 -26.28 -2.97 -15.35
CA PRO A 228 -27.43 -2.48 -16.10
C PRO A 228 -28.78 -3.02 -15.57
N VAL A 229 -28.78 -4.08 -14.78
CA VAL A 229 -29.98 -4.72 -14.23
C VAL A 229 -30.29 -4.19 -12.85
N THR A 230 -29.28 -4.19 -11.95
CA THR A 230 -29.46 -3.81 -10.54
C THR A 230 -29.23 -2.32 -10.28
N GLY A 231 -28.51 -1.62 -11.18
CA GLY A 231 -28.07 -0.24 -10.97
C GLY A 231 -26.95 -0.09 -9.95
N GLU A 232 -26.50 -1.19 -9.34
CA GLU A 232 -25.41 -1.17 -8.38
C GLU A 232 -24.08 -0.80 -9.05
N ARG A 233 -23.18 -0.14 -8.31
CA ARG A 233 -21.85 0.18 -8.80
C ARG A 233 -21.03 -1.10 -8.96
N LEU A 234 -20.43 -1.25 -10.13
CA LEU A 234 -19.44 -2.28 -10.37
C LEU A 234 -18.12 -1.89 -9.68
N ARG A 235 -17.42 -2.90 -9.18
CA ARG A 235 -16.14 -2.72 -8.49
C ARG A 235 -15.01 -3.35 -9.28
N ASN A 236 -13.83 -2.75 -9.17
CA ASN A 236 -12.60 -3.38 -9.62
C ASN A 236 -12.35 -4.62 -8.74
N LEU A 237 -12.59 -5.80 -9.29
CA LEU A 237 -12.42 -7.06 -8.57
C LEU A 237 -11.00 -7.58 -8.68
N TRP A 238 -10.41 -7.52 -9.87
CA TRP A 238 -9.16 -8.21 -10.18
C TRP A 238 -7.91 -7.54 -9.63
N GLY A 239 -7.94 -6.22 -9.46
CA GLY A 239 -6.85 -5.49 -8.83
C GLY A 239 -5.68 -5.12 -9.74
N TYR A 240 -5.82 -5.24 -11.06
CA TYR A 240 -4.76 -4.83 -12.02
C TYR A 240 -4.58 -3.32 -12.16
N HIS A 241 -4.84 -2.58 -11.08
CA HIS A 241 -4.75 -1.12 -11.02
C HIS A 241 -4.14 -0.70 -9.67
N PRO A 242 -2.84 -1.00 -9.45
CA PRO A 242 -2.22 -0.93 -8.13
C PRO A 242 -2.08 0.51 -7.63
N VAL A 243 -2.39 0.70 -6.37
CA VAL A 243 -2.12 1.94 -5.60
C VAL A 243 -0.74 1.88 -4.96
N SER A 244 -0.29 0.68 -4.60
CA SER A 244 1.02 0.41 -4.01
C SER A 244 1.56 -0.91 -4.52
N PHE A 245 2.87 -0.99 -4.78
CA PHE A 245 3.53 -2.22 -5.23
C PHE A 245 4.04 -3.10 -4.09
N PHE A 246 4.25 -2.54 -2.89
CA PHE A 246 4.92 -3.24 -1.80
C PHE A 246 4.02 -3.57 -0.61
N ALA A 247 2.82 -3.02 -0.58
CA ALA A 247 1.85 -3.29 0.49
C ALA A 247 0.81 -4.31 0.01
N PRO A 248 0.66 -5.44 0.70
CA PRO A 248 -0.43 -6.37 0.46
C PRO A 248 -1.79 -5.70 0.70
N ARG A 249 -2.79 -6.15 -0.05
CA ARG A 249 -4.15 -5.61 0.04
C ARG A 249 -4.73 -5.79 1.44
N SER A 250 -5.01 -4.68 2.08
CA SER A 250 -5.53 -4.63 3.44
C SER A 250 -6.88 -5.34 3.60
N ALA A 251 -7.75 -5.28 2.57
CA ALA A 251 -9.06 -5.95 2.58
C ALA A 251 -8.98 -7.48 2.45
N TYR A 252 -7.80 -8.06 2.18
CA TYR A 252 -7.60 -9.51 2.18
C TYR A 252 -7.10 -10.04 3.53
N ALA A 253 -6.89 -9.19 4.53
CA ALA A 253 -6.62 -9.63 5.88
C ALA A 253 -7.93 -9.93 6.65
N ALA A 254 -7.92 -10.96 7.46
CA ALA A 254 -8.96 -11.23 8.46
C ALA A 254 -8.81 -10.30 9.67
N GLY A 255 -7.57 -10.03 10.07
CA GLY A 255 -7.23 -9.10 11.14
C GLY A 255 -7.37 -7.64 10.73
N ARG A 256 -7.61 -6.76 11.71
CA ARG A 256 -7.81 -5.32 11.50
C ARG A 256 -6.65 -4.46 12.04
N ALA A 257 -5.67 -5.08 12.67
CA ALA A 257 -4.52 -4.35 13.18
C ALA A 257 -3.67 -3.76 12.03
N PRO A 258 -3.04 -2.59 12.24
CA PRO A 258 -2.08 -2.07 11.28
C PRO A 258 -1.01 -3.10 10.94
N GLY A 259 -0.79 -3.36 9.65
CA GLY A 259 0.15 -4.38 9.18
C GLY A 259 -0.36 -5.83 9.14
N ALA A 260 -1.60 -6.11 9.58
CA ALA A 260 -2.17 -7.46 9.57
C ALA A 260 -2.10 -8.13 8.19
N ALA A 261 -2.32 -7.38 7.12
CA ALA A 261 -2.24 -7.92 5.76
C ALA A 261 -0.82 -8.43 5.41
N VAL A 262 0.22 -7.79 5.92
CA VAL A 262 1.61 -8.23 5.70
C VAL A 262 1.89 -9.53 6.44
N GLU A 263 1.44 -9.63 7.69
CA GLU A 263 1.60 -10.83 8.51
C GLU A 263 0.86 -12.02 7.88
N GLU A 264 -0.43 -11.84 7.62
CA GLU A 264 -1.27 -12.91 7.07
C GLU A 264 -0.85 -13.34 5.67
N PHE A 265 -0.37 -12.41 4.84
CA PHE A 265 0.19 -12.76 3.53
C PHE A 265 1.44 -13.65 3.68
N ARG A 266 2.35 -13.31 4.60
CA ARG A 266 3.55 -14.11 4.86
C ARG A 266 3.21 -15.46 5.49
N GLU A 267 2.26 -15.48 6.43
CA GLU A 267 1.74 -16.73 7.02
C GLU A 267 1.15 -17.64 5.93
N MET A 268 0.39 -17.10 4.99
CA MET A 268 -0.17 -17.85 3.86
C MET A 268 0.93 -18.43 2.97
N VAL A 269 1.92 -17.62 2.58
CA VAL A 269 3.04 -18.08 1.74
C VAL A 269 3.79 -19.21 2.43
N LYS A 270 4.15 -19.03 3.71
CA LYS A 270 4.83 -20.05 4.51
C LYS A 270 4.02 -21.35 4.59
N ALA A 271 2.72 -21.26 4.87
CA ALA A 271 1.85 -22.44 4.96
C ALA A 271 1.70 -23.19 3.62
N LEU A 272 1.67 -22.46 2.50
CA LEU A 272 1.65 -23.07 1.16
C LEU A 272 2.97 -23.79 0.89
N HIS A 273 4.12 -23.17 1.19
CA HIS A 273 5.42 -23.80 1.04
C HIS A 273 5.57 -25.04 1.92
N GLU A 274 5.13 -25.01 3.18
CA GLU A 274 5.10 -26.17 4.07
C GLU A 274 4.26 -27.33 3.51
N ALA A 275 3.24 -27.02 2.72
CA ALA A 275 2.42 -28.01 2.00
C ALA A 275 3.01 -28.44 0.64
N GLY A 276 4.19 -27.97 0.26
CA GLY A 276 4.82 -28.28 -1.02
C GLY A 276 4.23 -27.55 -2.22
N ILE A 277 3.52 -26.42 -1.99
CA ILE A 277 2.88 -25.59 -3.02
C ILE A 277 3.67 -24.28 -3.15
N GLU A 278 4.20 -24.01 -4.35
CA GLU A 278 4.87 -22.76 -4.68
C GLU A 278 3.85 -21.60 -4.83
N VAL A 279 4.31 -20.37 -4.65
CA VAL A 279 3.49 -19.16 -4.80
C VAL A 279 4.04 -18.29 -5.92
N ILE A 280 3.22 -18.04 -6.92
CA ILE A 280 3.48 -17.13 -8.04
C ILE A 280 2.63 -15.88 -7.81
N LEU A 281 3.25 -14.71 -7.95
CA LEU A 281 2.55 -13.41 -7.84
C LEU A 281 2.33 -12.82 -9.24
N ASP A 282 1.07 -12.63 -9.62
CA ASP A 282 0.73 -11.86 -10.80
C ASP A 282 0.80 -10.36 -10.48
N MET A 283 1.75 -9.66 -11.10
CA MET A 283 2.12 -8.29 -10.76
C MET A 283 2.05 -7.37 -11.97
N VAL A 284 1.39 -6.23 -11.80
CA VAL A 284 1.30 -5.17 -12.82
C VAL A 284 2.31 -4.07 -12.51
N PHE A 285 3.30 -3.89 -13.38
CA PHE A 285 4.32 -2.84 -13.25
C PHE A 285 4.23 -1.74 -14.30
N ASN A 286 3.41 -1.92 -15.33
CA ASN A 286 3.34 -1.01 -16.48
C ASN A 286 2.42 0.19 -16.26
N HIS A 287 1.53 0.17 -15.27
CA HIS A 287 0.67 1.29 -14.89
C HIS A 287 0.30 1.24 -13.40
N THR A 288 -0.34 2.28 -12.92
CA THR A 288 -0.80 2.43 -11.52
C THR A 288 -2.24 2.91 -11.46
N GLY A 289 -2.82 2.90 -10.27
CA GLY A 289 -4.13 3.48 -9.99
C GLY A 289 -4.23 5.00 -10.18
N GLU A 290 -3.14 5.68 -10.52
CA GLU A 290 -3.15 7.10 -10.89
C GLU A 290 -3.61 7.33 -12.34
N GLY A 291 -3.61 6.29 -13.19
CA GLY A 291 -4.10 6.35 -14.56
C GLY A 291 -3.40 7.40 -15.44
N ASP A 292 -4.16 7.99 -16.36
CA ASP A 292 -3.72 9.07 -17.25
C ASP A 292 -3.74 10.45 -16.55
N GLU A 293 -3.59 11.55 -17.33
CA GLU A 293 -3.60 12.93 -16.82
C GLU A 293 -4.90 13.35 -16.13
N LYS A 294 -5.99 12.61 -16.29
CA LYS A 294 -7.29 12.85 -15.66
C LYS A 294 -7.47 12.04 -14.38
N GLY A 295 -6.58 11.09 -14.14
CA GLY A 295 -6.63 10.24 -12.97
C GLY A 295 -6.24 10.95 -11.66
N PRO A 296 -6.39 10.29 -10.53
CA PRO A 296 -6.07 10.86 -9.22
C PRO A 296 -4.56 11.04 -9.05
N THR A 297 -4.19 11.96 -8.14
CA THR A 297 -2.83 12.07 -7.65
C THR A 297 -2.80 11.67 -6.20
N HIS A 298 -2.17 10.56 -5.89
CA HIS A 298 -2.13 10.04 -4.53
C HIS A 298 -0.76 9.47 -4.09
N SER A 299 0.21 9.37 -5.00
CA SER A 299 1.54 8.82 -4.70
C SER A 299 2.60 9.32 -5.70
N PHE A 300 2.96 8.48 -6.68
CA PHE A 300 4.08 8.61 -7.61
C PHE A 300 4.09 9.94 -8.36
N ARG A 301 2.98 10.28 -8.99
CA ARG A 301 2.81 11.50 -9.79
C ARG A 301 3.08 12.76 -8.97
N GLY A 302 2.53 12.79 -7.75
CA GLY A 302 2.69 13.94 -6.85
C GLY A 302 4.09 14.09 -6.30
N LEU A 303 4.85 13.00 -6.16
CA LEU A 303 6.25 13.02 -5.71
C LEU A 303 7.19 13.41 -6.83
N ASP A 304 7.16 12.69 -7.96
CA ASP A 304 8.03 12.97 -9.11
C ASP A 304 7.51 12.34 -10.40
N ASN A 305 6.61 13.03 -11.10
CA ASN A 305 5.92 12.51 -12.26
C ASN A 305 6.85 11.96 -13.35
N SER A 306 7.82 12.79 -13.79
CA SER A 306 8.71 12.45 -14.90
C SER A 306 9.75 11.37 -14.58
N THR A 307 9.92 11.04 -13.29
CA THR A 307 10.79 9.93 -12.89
C THR A 307 10.02 8.61 -12.78
N TYR A 308 8.81 8.66 -12.21
CA TYR A 308 8.02 7.44 -12.01
C TYR A 308 7.26 6.98 -13.26
N TYR A 309 6.97 7.90 -14.18
CA TYR A 309 6.22 7.59 -15.41
C TYR A 309 7.00 7.96 -16.65
N ILE A 310 6.83 7.15 -17.70
CA ILE A 310 7.36 7.45 -19.01
C ILE A 310 6.38 8.44 -19.70
N LEU A 311 6.87 9.64 -19.95
CA LEU A 311 6.11 10.72 -20.57
C LEU A 311 6.65 10.99 -21.97
N ASP A 312 5.75 11.37 -22.90
CA ASP A 312 6.13 11.88 -24.22
C ASP A 312 6.62 13.35 -24.15
N GLY A 313 7.01 13.91 -25.29
CA GLY A 313 7.49 15.30 -25.38
C GLY A 313 6.43 16.36 -25.05
N GLU A 314 5.15 15.98 -24.95
CA GLU A 314 4.04 16.85 -24.57
C GLU A 314 3.60 16.61 -23.10
N GLY A 315 4.28 15.72 -22.39
CA GLY A 315 4.02 15.40 -21.00
C GLY A 315 2.86 14.40 -20.79
N ARG A 316 2.40 13.71 -21.85
CA ARG A 316 1.36 12.69 -21.78
C ARG A 316 1.98 11.33 -21.41
N TYR A 317 1.20 10.50 -20.74
CA TYR A 317 1.66 9.15 -20.37
C TYR A 317 1.78 8.23 -21.59
N ALA A 318 2.89 7.52 -21.69
CA ALA A 318 3.19 6.66 -22.83
C ALA A 318 2.48 5.29 -22.78
N ASN A 319 1.93 4.91 -21.63
CA ASN A 319 1.19 3.66 -21.43
C ASN A 319 -0.13 3.95 -20.70
N PHE A 320 -1.23 3.45 -21.25
CA PHE A 320 -2.58 3.68 -20.74
C PHE A 320 -3.24 2.36 -20.38
#